data_950189aeabd400fe18a956e988935616
#
_entry.id   950189aeabd400fe18a956e988935616
#
_cell.length_a   1.000
_cell.length_b   1.000
_cell.length_c   1.000
_cell.angle_alpha   90.00
_cell.angle_beta   90.00
_cell.angle_gamma   90.00
#
_symmetry.space_group_name_H-M   'P 1'
#
loop_
_entity.id
_entity.type
_entity.pdbx_description
1 polymer ?
#
loop_
_entity_poly.entity_id
_entity_poly.type
_entity_poly.pdbx_seq_one_letter_code
_entity_poly.pdbx_strand_id
1 'polypeptide(L)'
;LPFVRLMRDLVRYSTYQSSAELLKDDKDPRRQEYLQRFADQEGRTFLLRFWRKYQGQAEQQRLETFISGLRQTSVRLGAVHRYLLPHADEETFAAFLRAHLPQEKLTDERIARLYKDYGPGAYSLPDQGYIARVHPLELWLLGYLIDNPQASFSDAVAASIDERQEVYGWLFRSRHKSARDSRIRIMLEVEAFSDIHRRWKNLGYPFQHLVPSLATALGSSGDRPAALAELMGIIQNDGIRQPVLRIDELHFAAGTPYETRVEREPHGGKRVMQSEVAAALRNALSQVVEGGTARRLQGTFQLQDGHSLTLGGKTGTGDNRIESVGAGGRVISSRAMNRTATFVFFLGPRHYGTLTAFVPGRDAERFTFTSALPVQVLKGMAPILAPYLEPGSSTLCDTPMSTAQISRR
;
A
#
# COMPACT_ATOMS: atom_id res chain seq x y z
N LEU A 1 -5.73 18.09 11.61
CA LEU A 1 -5.75 19.21 10.65
C LEU A 1 -4.41 19.94 10.49
N PRO A 2 -3.61 20.29 11.56
CA PRO A 2 -2.31 20.94 11.38
C PRO A 2 -1.31 20.10 10.56
N PHE A 3 -1.26 18.79 10.80
CA PHE A 3 -0.38 17.87 10.06
C PHE A 3 -0.72 17.79 8.56
N VAL A 4 -2.00 17.78 8.20
CA VAL A 4 -2.42 17.80 6.79
C VAL A 4 -1.99 19.11 6.12
N ARG A 5 -2.03 20.24 6.85
CA ARG A 5 -1.51 21.52 6.34
C ARG A 5 0.00 21.45 6.12
N LEU A 6 0.75 20.95 7.12
CA LEU A 6 2.19 20.80 7.00
C LEU A 6 2.59 19.94 5.80
N MET A 7 1.97 18.77 5.64
CA MET A 7 2.24 17.91 4.49
C MET A 7 1.85 18.57 3.16
N ARG A 8 0.75 19.30 3.12
CA ARG A 8 0.36 20.08 1.95
C ARG A 8 1.41 21.15 1.61
N ASP A 9 1.95 21.81 2.60
CA ASP A 9 2.97 22.84 2.42
C ASP A 9 4.30 22.23 1.99
N LEU A 10 4.67 21.06 2.52
CA LEU A 10 5.84 20.28 2.05
C LEU A 10 5.68 19.83 0.59
N VAL A 11 4.49 19.32 0.21
CA VAL A 11 4.17 18.97 -1.18
C VAL A 11 4.26 20.21 -2.07
N ARG A 12 3.70 21.33 -1.65
CA ARG A 12 3.81 22.61 -2.38
C ARG A 12 5.25 23.06 -2.51
N TYR A 13 6.04 22.93 -1.46
CA TYR A 13 7.45 23.35 -1.47
C TYR A 13 8.28 22.51 -2.42
N SER A 14 8.12 21.19 -2.45
CA SER A 14 8.85 20.29 -3.34
C SER A 14 8.43 20.42 -4.83
N THR A 15 7.18 20.89 -5.10
CA THR A 15 6.64 21.08 -6.46
C THR A 15 6.37 22.55 -6.80
N TYR A 16 6.82 23.47 -5.98
CA TYR A 16 6.31 24.85 -5.83
C TYR A 16 6.22 25.65 -7.12
N GLN A 17 7.25 25.68 -7.96
CA GLN A 17 7.23 26.51 -9.17
C GLN A 17 6.41 25.89 -10.31
N SER A 18 6.47 24.57 -10.47
CA SER A 18 5.81 23.89 -11.59
C SER A 18 4.32 23.68 -11.39
N SER A 19 3.86 23.43 -10.14
CA SER A 19 2.45 23.11 -9.91
C SER A 19 1.52 24.30 -9.92
N ALA A 20 1.95 25.45 -9.39
CA ALA A 20 1.14 26.66 -9.34
C ALA A 20 0.92 27.23 -10.73
N GLU A 21 1.95 27.23 -11.57
CA GLU A 21 1.89 27.72 -12.97
C GLU A 21 1.15 26.71 -13.85
N LEU A 22 1.49 25.42 -13.74
CA LEU A 22 0.91 24.35 -14.52
C LEU A 22 -0.61 24.22 -14.35
N LEU A 23 -1.13 24.49 -13.16
CA LEU A 23 -2.59 24.42 -12.90
C LEU A 23 -3.32 25.72 -13.25
N LYS A 24 -2.62 26.86 -13.36
CA LYS A 24 -3.19 28.15 -13.74
C LYS A 24 -3.38 28.27 -15.24
N ASP A 25 -2.39 27.88 -16.02
CA ASP A 25 -2.41 27.97 -17.47
C ASP A 25 -2.94 26.69 -18.10
N ASP A 26 -4.15 26.74 -18.68
CA ASP A 26 -4.79 25.60 -19.36
C ASP A 26 -4.07 25.16 -20.63
N LYS A 27 -3.23 26.02 -21.21
CA LYS A 27 -2.51 25.78 -22.47
C LYS A 27 -1.08 25.31 -22.24
N ASP A 28 -0.62 25.20 -20.98
CA ASP A 28 0.72 24.73 -20.69
C ASP A 28 0.94 23.31 -21.26
N PRO A 29 1.92 23.11 -22.17
CA PRO A 29 2.15 21.83 -22.83
C PRO A 29 2.48 20.69 -21.86
N ARG A 30 3.08 21.01 -20.70
CA ARG A 30 3.37 20.02 -19.65
C ARG A 30 2.12 19.35 -19.12
N ARG A 31 0.94 19.98 -19.22
CA ARG A 31 -0.34 19.40 -18.81
C ARG A 31 -0.67 18.14 -19.61
N GLN A 32 -0.36 18.13 -20.91
CA GLN A 32 -0.56 16.95 -21.75
C GLN A 32 0.36 15.82 -21.31
N GLU A 33 1.63 16.10 -21.03
CA GLU A 33 2.57 15.11 -20.53
C GLU A 33 2.09 14.47 -19.22
N TYR A 34 1.65 15.29 -18.25
CA TYR A 34 1.13 14.78 -16.99
C TYR A 34 -0.12 13.91 -17.17
N LEU A 35 -1.01 14.26 -18.10
CA LEU A 35 -2.19 13.47 -18.40
C LEU A 35 -1.82 12.14 -19.09
N GLN A 36 -0.85 12.14 -19.99
CA GLN A 36 -0.32 10.92 -20.61
C GLN A 36 0.32 10.00 -19.56
N ARG A 37 1.12 10.54 -18.66
CA ARG A 37 1.72 9.78 -17.55
C ARG A 37 0.66 9.23 -16.60
N PHE A 38 -0.39 10.00 -16.32
CA PHE A 38 -1.53 9.52 -15.56
C PHE A 38 -2.22 8.34 -16.25
N ALA A 39 -2.53 8.48 -17.55
CA ALA A 39 -3.16 7.43 -18.35
C ALA A 39 -2.32 6.14 -18.35
N ASP A 40 -1.00 6.28 -18.51
CA ASP A 40 -0.08 5.15 -18.47
C ASP A 40 -0.07 4.46 -17.09
N GLN A 41 0.07 5.21 -16.01
CA GLN A 41 0.13 4.66 -14.66
C GLN A 41 -1.19 3.99 -14.25
N GLU A 42 -2.31 4.64 -14.51
CA GLU A 42 -3.64 4.11 -14.20
C GLU A 42 -3.93 2.86 -15.04
N GLY A 43 -3.62 2.92 -16.35
CA GLY A 43 -3.77 1.78 -17.24
C GLY A 43 -2.95 0.57 -16.83
N ARG A 44 -1.69 0.76 -16.41
CA ARG A 44 -0.85 -0.32 -15.84
C ARG A 44 -1.45 -0.92 -14.57
N THR A 45 -2.04 -0.07 -13.72
CA THR A 45 -2.69 -0.53 -12.49
C THR A 45 -3.88 -1.45 -12.79
N PHE A 46 -4.72 -1.08 -13.77
CA PHE A 46 -5.83 -1.92 -14.23
C PHE A 46 -5.33 -3.21 -14.90
N LEU A 47 -4.32 -3.11 -15.79
CA LEU A 47 -3.72 -4.30 -16.42
C LEU A 47 -3.19 -5.29 -15.39
N LEU A 48 -2.49 -4.83 -14.35
CA LEU A 48 -2.00 -5.69 -13.28
C LEU A 48 -3.13 -6.38 -12.53
N ARG A 49 -4.22 -5.66 -12.28
CA ARG A 49 -5.41 -6.19 -11.62
C ARG A 49 -6.05 -7.30 -12.46
N PHE A 50 -6.20 -7.08 -13.78
CA PHE A 50 -6.78 -8.05 -14.69
C PHE A 50 -5.83 -9.22 -14.95
N TRP A 51 -4.53 -8.96 -15.08
CA TRP A 51 -3.52 -10.01 -15.16
C TRP A 51 -3.62 -10.99 -14.01
N ARG A 52 -3.68 -10.49 -12.77
CA ARG A 52 -3.84 -11.32 -11.57
C ARG A 52 -5.14 -12.12 -11.54
N LYS A 53 -6.19 -11.60 -12.16
CA LYS A 53 -7.47 -12.32 -12.28
C LYS A 53 -7.35 -13.55 -13.18
N TYR A 54 -6.56 -13.48 -14.23
CA TYR A 54 -6.45 -14.51 -15.27
C TYR A 54 -5.16 -15.34 -15.21
N GLN A 55 -4.22 -14.96 -14.38
CA GLN A 55 -2.94 -15.64 -14.21
C GLN A 55 -3.13 -17.11 -13.82
N GLY A 56 -2.43 -18.02 -14.51
CA GLY A 56 -2.47 -19.47 -14.25
C GLY A 56 -3.71 -20.19 -14.79
N GLN A 57 -4.63 -19.50 -15.47
CA GLN A 57 -5.79 -20.11 -16.11
C GLN A 57 -5.46 -20.49 -17.57
N ALA A 58 -6.00 -21.62 -18.03
CA ALA A 58 -6.00 -21.98 -19.45
C ALA A 58 -6.89 -21.01 -20.26
N GLU A 59 -6.67 -20.91 -21.56
CA GLU A 59 -7.38 -19.99 -22.46
C GLU A 59 -8.90 -20.10 -22.32
N GLN A 60 -9.44 -21.29 -22.43
CA GLN A 60 -10.87 -21.53 -22.32
C GLN A 60 -11.43 -21.11 -20.95
N GLN A 61 -10.67 -21.38 -19.88
CA GLN A 61 -11.05 -20.98 -18.52
C GLN A 61 -11.06 -19.46 -18.33
N ARG A 62 -10.10 -18.74 -18.97
CA ARG A 62 -10.07 -17.27 -18.96
C ARG A 62 -11.33 -16.69 -19.59
N LEU A 63 -11.72 -17.23 -20.75
CA LEU A 63 -12.91 -16.80 -21.48
C LEU A 63 -14.18 -17.08 -20.68
N GLU A 64 -14.33 -18.26 -20.12
CA GLU A 64 -15.45 -18.62 -19.25
C GLU A 64 -15.53 -17.73 -18.00
N THR A 65 -14.38 -17.48 -17.35
CA THR A 65 -14.31 -16.57 -16.19
C THR A 65 -14.74 -15.15 -16.57
N PHE A 66 -14.40 -14.69 -17.74
CA PHE A 66 -14.81 -13.38 -18.23
C PHE A 66 -16.30 -13.32 -18.55
N ILE A 67 -16.81 -14.27 -19.33
CA ILE A 67 -18.21 -14.33 -19.76
C ILE A 67 -19.15 -14.50 -18.56
N SER A 68 -18.80 -15.34 -17.59
CA SER A 68 -19.60 -15.53 -16.38
C SER A 68 -19.74 -14.27 -15.53
N GLY A 69 -18.79 -13.35 -15.62
CA GLY A 69 -18.82 -12.04 -14.98
C GLY A 69 -19.71 -11.01 -15.68
N LEU A 70 -20.16 -11.29 -16.91
CA LEU A 70 -20.98 -10.38 -17.71
C LEU A 70 -22.47 -10.61 -17.43
N ARG A 71 -23.25 -9.53 -17.49
CA ARG A 71 -24.69 -9.70 -17.71
C ARG A 71 -24.87 -10.15 -19.17
N GLN A 72 -25.26 -11.40 -19.35
CA GLN A 72 -25.39 -12.02 -20.66
C GLN A 72 -26.59 -11.42 -21.42
N THR A 73 -26.30 -10.74 -22.49
CA THR A 73 -27.26 -10.23 -23.50
C THR A 73 -26.66 -10.38 -24.87
N SER A 74 -27.48 -10.56 -25.90
CA SER A 74 -27.03 -10.75 -27.29
C SER A 74 -26.07 -9.65 -27.78
N VAL A 75 -26.35 -8.39 -27.39
CA VAL A 75 -25.50 -7.23 -27.73
C VAL A 75 -24.11 -7.34 -27.08
N ARG A 76 -24.05 -7.62 -25.76
CA ARG A 76 -22.77 -7.67 -25.05
C ARG A 76 -21.91 -8.86 -25.47
N LEU A 77 -22.54 -10.03 -25.55
CA LEU A 77 -21.85 -11.25 -25.97
C LEU A 77 -21.41 -11.15 -27.43
N GLY A 78 -22.26 -10.53 -28.29
CA GLY A 78 -21.91 -10.28 -29.68
C GLY A 78 -20.69 -9.37 -29.81
N ALA A 79 -20.67 -8.22 -29.12
CA ALA A 79 -19.55 -7.30 -29.13
C ALA A 79 -18.27 -7.96 -28.60
N VAL A 80 -18.35 -8.69 -27.48
CA VAL A 80 -17.21 -9.41 -26.88
C VAL A 80 -16.66 -10.48 -27.80
N HIS A 81 -17.52 -11.35 -28.36
CA HIS A 81 -17.08 -12.40 -29.25
C HIS A 81 -16.40 -11.86 -30.50
N ARG A 82 -16.99 -10.85 -31.13
CA ARG A 82 -16.44 -10.24 -32.36
C ARG A 82 -15.15 -9.49 -32.13
N TYR A 83 -14.93 -8.99 -30.89
CA TYR A 83 -13.66 -8.38 -30.51
C TYR A 83 -12.57 -9.43 -30.24
N LEU A 84 -12.89 -10.48 -29.46
CA LEU A 84 -11.90 -11.49 -29.03
C LEU A 84 -11.57 -12.47 -30.15
N LEU A 85 -12.52 -12.77 -31.02
CA LEU A 85 -12.41 -13.73 -32.13
C LEU A 85 -12.81 -13.08 -33.48
N PRO A 86 -12.05 -12.08 -33.94
CA PRO A 86 -12.40 -11.28 -35.11
C PRO A 86 -12.52 -12.10 -36.40
N HIS A 87 -11.82 -13.24 -36.47
CA HIS A 87 -11.78 -14.12 -37.65
C HIS A 87 -12.81 -15.27 -37.60
N ALA A 88 -13.56 -15.40 -36.49
CA ALA A 88 -14.62 -16.42 -36.40
C ALA A 88 -15.72 -16.13 -37.45
N ASP A 89 -16.20 -17.17 -38.11
CA ASP A 89 -17.31 -17.08 -39.05
C ASP A 89 -18.66 -16.86 -38.33
N GLU A 90 -19.69 -16.60 -39.13
CA GLU A 90 -21.01 -16.31 -38.61
C GLU A 90 -21.66 -17.56 -37.95
N GLU A 91 -21.33 -18.76 -38.42
CA GLU A 91 -21.83 -20.01 -37.86
C GLU A 91 -21.29 -20.23 -36.44
N THR A 92 -19.98 -20.08 -36.25
CA THR A 92 -19.31 -20.11 -34.92
C THR A 92 -19.87 -19.05 -34.00
N PHE A 93 -20.09 -17.84 -34.47
CA PHE A 93 -20.70 -16.76 -33.73
C PHE A 93 -22.13 -17.09 -33.29
N ALA A 94 -22.95 -17.64 -34.20
CA ALA A 94 -24.32 -18.06 -33.94
C ALA A 94 -24.37 -19.16 -32.85
N ALA A 95 -23.51 -20.18 -32.99
CA ALA A 95 -23.39 -21.26 -32.02
C ALA A 95 -23.02 -20.73 -30.64
N PHE A 96 -22.07 -19.81 -30.56
CA PHE A 96 -21.67 -19.15 -29.32
C PHE A 96 -22.83 -18.40 -28.65
N LEU A 97 -23.56 -17.57 -29.41
CA LEU A 97 -24.69 -16.82 -28.84
C LEU A 97 -25.81 -17.75 -28.34
N ARG A 98 -26.16 -18.79 -29.12
CA ARG A 98 -27.20 -19.74 -28.74
C ARG A 98 -26.82 -20.54 -27.49
N ALA A 99 -25.54 -20.93 -27.37
CA ALA A 99 -25.03 -21.65 -26.20
C ALA A 99 -25.13 -20.83 -24.91
N HIS A 100 -24.86 -19.51 -24.98
CA HIS A 100 -24.86 -18.64 -23.82
C HIS A 100 -26.22 -17.98 -23.52
N LEU A 101 -27.15 -18.00 -24.48
CA LEU A 101 -28.46 -17.36 -24.35
C LEU A 101 -29.61 -18.34 -24.71
N PRO A 102 -29.69 -19.50 -24.05
CA PRO A 102 -30.67 -20.52 -24.41
C PRO A 102 -32.13 -20.07 -24.20
N GLN A 103 -32.35 -19.03 -23.38
CA GLN A 103 -33.67 -18.48 -23.13
C GLN A 103 -34.07 -17.34 -24.09
N GLU A 104 -33.14 -16.82 -24.88
CA GLU A 104 -33.39 -15.72 -25.83
C GLU A 104 -33.71 -16.31 -27.19
N LYS A 105 -34.86 -15.92 -27.78
CA LYS A 105 -35.21 -16.31 -29.15
C LYS A 105 -34.41 -15.50 -30.16
N LEU A 106 -33.22 -16.01 -30.53
CA LEU A 106 -32.34 -15.39 -31.52
C LEU A 106 -32.70 -15.88 -32.92
N THR A 107 -33.26 -14.99 -33.74
CA THR A 107 -33.48 -15.28 -35.19
C THR A 107 -32.18 -15.13 -35.95
N ASP A 108 -32.10 -15.80 -37.10
CA ASP A 108 -30.90 -15.74 -37.94
C ASP A 108 -30.63 -14.32 -38.48
N GLU A 109 -31.68 -13.54 -38.77
CA GLU A 109 -31.52 -12.12 -39.17
C GLU A 109 -30.97 -11.27 -38.01
N ARG A 110 -31.34 -11.60 -36.78
CA ARG A 110 -30.80 -10.88 -35.61
C ARG A 110 -29.34 -11.22 -35.39
N ILE A 111 -28.96 -12.47 -35.54
CA ILE A 111 -27.57 -12.96 -35.44
C ILE A 111 -26.72 -12.31 -36.55
N ALA A 112 -27.15 -12.37 -37.81
CA ALA A 112 -26.45 -11.77 -38.96
C ALA A 112 -26.23 -10.26 -38.77
N ARG A 113 -27.25 -9.55 -38.20
CA ARG A 113 -27.10 -8.12 -37.88
C ARG A 113 -26.05 -7.90 -36.80
N LEU A 114 -26.08 -8.63 -35.70
CA LEU A 114 -25.09 -8.51 -34.64
C LEU A 114 -23.67 -8.84 -35.12
N TYR A 115 -23.53 -9.87 -35.96
CA TYR A 115 -22.27 -10.26 -36.53
C TYR A 115 -21.66 -9.14 -37.39
N LYS A 116 -22.48 -8.45 -38.18
CA LYS A 116 -22.08 -7.31 -39.02
C LYS A 116 -21.80 -6.06 -38.20
N ASP A 117 -22.72 -5.71 -37.28
CA ASP A 117 -22.68 -4.46 -36.49
C ASP A 117 -21.47 -4.38 -35.57
N TYR A 118 -21.00 -5.53 -35.05
CA TYR A 118 -19.84 -5.63 -34.16
C TYR A 118 -18.59 -6.19 -34.85
N GLY A 119 -18.54 -6.13 -36.18
CA GLY A 119 -17.38 -6.57 -36.93
C GLY A 119 -16.08 -5.85 -36.57
N PRO A 120 -14.93 -6.42 -36.96
CA PRO A 120 -13.62 -5.83 -36.65
C PRO A 120 -13.52 -4.37 -37.12
N GLY A 121 -13.02 -3.50 -36.25
CA GLY A 121 -12.86 -2.07 -36.52
C GLY A 121 -14.15 -1.22 -36.46
N ALA A 122 -15.32 -1.81 -36.20
CA ALA A 122 -16.58 -1.06 -36.12
C ALA A 122 -16.60 -0.06 -34.94
N TYR A 123 -15.90 -0.37 -33.87
CA TYR A 123 -15.85 0.45 -32.64
C TYR A 123 -14.43 0.55 -32.10
N SER A 124 -14.13 1.68 -31.49
CA SER A 124 -12.89 1.87 -30.72
C SER A 124 -12.85 0.96 -29.48
N LEU A 125 -11.67 0.72 -28.92
CA LEU A 125 -11.54 -0.08 -27.69
C LEU A 125 -12.37 0.48 -26.51
N PRO A 126 -12.39 1.80 -26.25
CA PRO A 126 -13.30 2.39 -25.24
C PRO A 126 -14.78 2.12 -25.52
N ASP A 127 -15.21 2.20 -26.78
CA ASP A 127 -16.61 1.97 -27.15
C ASP A 127 -16.99 0.49 -27.00
N GLN A 128 -16.10 -0.43 -27.36
CA GLN A 128 -16.27 -1.88 -27.13
C GLN A 128 -16.48 -2.18 -25.63
N GLY A 129 -15.62 -1.61 -24.78
CA GLY A 129 -15.76 -1.73 -23.33
C GLY A 129 -17.08 -1.14 -22.81
N TYR A 130 -17.51 0.00 -23.36
CA TYR A 130 -18.79 0.62 -23.01
C TYR A 130 -19.99 -0.26 -23.42
N ILE A 131 -19.99 -0.82 -24.60
CA ILE A 131 -21.05 -1.72 -25.11
C ILE A 131 -21.09 -3.00 -24.25
N ALA A 132 -19.96 -3.63 -24.02
CA ALA A 132 -19.84 -4.84 -23.22
C ALA A 132 -20.05 -4.61 -21.72
N ARG A 133 -19.99 -3.36 -21.25
CA ARG A 133 -20.02 -2.96 -19.83
C ARG A 133 -18.88 -3.59 -19.02
N VAL A 134 -17.71 -3.60 -19.61
CA VAL A 134 -16.45 -4.03 -18.99
C VAL A 134 -15.40 -2.94 -19.12
N HIS A 135 -14.32 -3.09 -18.36
CA HIS A 135 -13.20 -2.18 -18.55
C HIS A 135 -12.49 -2.49 -19.88
N PRO A 136 -12.26 -1.49 -20.74
CA PRO A 136 -11.69 -1.74 -22.07
C PRO A 136 -10.36 -2.50 -22.04
N LEU A 137 -9.47 -2.17 -21.10
CA LEU A 137 -8.18 -2.87 -20.94
C LEU A 137 -8.32 -4.33 -20.48
N GLU A 138 -9.43 -4.71 -19.84
CA GLU A 138 -9.71 -6.12 -19.53
C GLU A 138 -10.03 -6.89 -20.81
N LEU A 139 -10.88 -6.31 -21.65
CA LEU A 139 -11.24 -6.88 -22.95
C LEU A 139 -10.01 -7.01 -23.85
N TRP A 140 -9.20 -5.95 -23.94
CA TRP A 140 -7.95 -5.96 -24.69
C TRP A 140 -6.97 -7.03 -24.18
N LEU A 141 -6.76 -7.12 -22.86
CA LEU A 141 -5.84 -8.10 -22.29
C LEU A 141 -6.22 -9.54 -22.64
N LEU A 142 -7.51 -9.85 -22.64
CA LEU A 142 -7.99 -11.18 -23.03
C LEU A 142 -7.70 -11.48 -24.50
N GLY A 143 -7.98 -10.54 -25.41
CA GLY A 143 -7.62 -10.69 -26.82
C GLY A 143 -6.12 -10.89 -27.01
N TYR A 144 -5.31 -10.04 -26.35
CA TYR A 144 -3.86 -10.17 -26.37
C TYR A 144 -3.35 -11.55 -25.87
N LEU A 145 -3.97 -12.10 -24.82
CA LEU A 145 -3.60 -13.41 -24.26
C LEU A 145 -4.11 -14.60 -25.08
N ILE A 146 -5.13 -14.41 -25.93
CA ILE A 146 -5.56 -15.40 -26.94
C ILE A 146 -4.49 -15.48 -28.03
N ASP A 147 -4.05 -14.34 -28.54
CA ASP A 147 -3.04 -14.28 -29.60
C ASP A 147 -1.62 -14.61 -29.07
N ASN A 148 -1.35 -14.37 -27.79
CA ASN A 148 -0.04 -14.56 -27.16
C ASN A 148 -0.16 -15.35 -25.85
N PRO A 149 -0.43 -16.68 -25.90
CA PRO A 149 -0.73 -17.49 -24.69
C PRO A 149 0.42 -17.56 -23.68
N GLN A 150 1.65 -17.38 -24.12
CA GLN A 150 2.88 -17.47 -23.31
C GLN A 150 3.44 -16.09 -22.88
N ALA A 151 2.73 -15.01 -23.22
CA ALA A 151 3.19 -13.67 -22.87
C ALA A 151 3.33 -13.50 -21.35
N SER A 152 4.36 -12.75 -20.94
CA SER A 152 4.53 -12.29 -19.58
C SER A 152 3.73 -11.01 -19.32
N PHE A 153 3.61 -10.63 -18.04
CA PHE A 153 3.00 -9.34 -17.69
C PHE A 153 3.76 -8.16 -18.31
N SER A 154 5.09 -8.24 -18.37
CA SER A 154 5.90 -7.19 -19.00
C SER A 154 5.62 -7.03 -20.49
N ASP A 155 5.38 -8.13 -21.19
CA ASP A 155 5.02 -8.11 -22.62
C ASP A 155 3.66 -7.46 -22.81
N ALA A 156 2.66 -7.80 -22.01
CA ALA A 156 1.35 -7.17 -22.05
C ALA A 156 1.42 -5.66 -21.74
N VAL A 157 2.25 -5.24 -20.78
CA VAL A 157 2.48 -3.83 -20.48
C VAL A 157 3.14 -3.12 -21.66
N ALA A 158 4.13 -3.73 -22.30
CA ALA A 158 4.80 -3.15 -23.46
C ALA A 158 3.86 -3.03 -24.66
N ALA A 159 3.06 -4.06 -24.92
CA ALA A 159 2.11 -4.10 -26.05
C ALA A 159 0.92 -3.15 -25.89
N SER A 160 0.56 -2.73 -24.67
CA SER A 160 -0.65 -1.94 -24.39
C SER A 160 -0.42 -0.43 -24.33
N ILE A 161 0.68 0.09 -24.84
CA ILE A 161 1.03 1.52 -24.71
C ILE A 161 -0.06 2.42 -25.33
N ASP A 162 -0.44 2.13 -26.55
CA ASP A 162 -1.40 2.92 -27.31
C ASP A 162 -2.82 2.74 -26.75
N GLU A 163 -3.20 1.52 -26.39
CA GLU A 163 -4.51 1.21 -25.83
C GLU A 163 -4.72 1.89 -24.47
N ARG A 164 -3.68 1.97 -23.64
CA ARG A 164 -3.77 2.74 -22.39
C ARG A 164 -4.05 4.21 -22.66
N GLN A 165 -3.41 4.80 -23.66
CA GLN A 165 -3.68 6.20 -24.03
C GLN A 165 -5.06 6.36 -24.66
N GLU A 166 -5.49 5.43 -25.52
CA GLU A 166 -6.81 5.44 -26.15
C GLU A 166 -7.94 5.38 -25.12
N VAL A 167 -7.86 4.47 -24.15
CA VAL A 167 -8.87 4.29 -23.10
C VAL A 167 -9.06 5.56 -22.28
N TYR A 168 -7.99 6.32 -22.06
CA TYR A 168 -8.03 7.60 -21.34
C TYR A 168 -8.11 8.82 -22.28
N GLY A 169 -8.28 8.62 -23.59
CA GLY A 169 -8.35 9.68 -24.60
C GLY A 169 -9.42 10.75 -24.33
N TRP A 170 -10.48 10.39 -23.59
CA TRP A 170 -11.50 11.32 -23.15
C TRP A 170 -10.94 12.44 -22.24
N LEU A 171 -9.88 12.20 -21.47
CA LEU A 171 -9.24 13.22 -20.63
C LEU A 171 -8.67 14.37 -21.48
N PHE A 172 -8.08 14.04 -22.63
CA PHE A 172 -7.48 15.03 -23.51
C PHE A 172 -8.55 15.86 -24.24
N ARG A 173 -9.73 15.27 -24.47
CA ARG A 173 -10.89 15.92 -25.14
C ARG A 173 -11.84 16.58 -24.15
N SER A 174 -11.67 16.33 -22.85
CA SER A 174 -12.58 16.86 -21.81
C SER A 174 -12.52 18.40 -21.76
N ARG A 175 -13.69 19.04 -21.85
CA ARG A 175 -13.87 20.48 -21.61
C ARG A 175 -13.81 20.83 -20.13
N HIS A 176 -13.89 19.83 -19.25
CA HIS A 176 -13.90 20.04 -17.81
C HIS A 176 -12.49 20.19 -17.27
N LYS A 177 -12.04 21.42 -17.06
CA LYS A 177 -10.74 21.75 -16.46
C LYS A 177 -10.53 21.00 -15.14
N SER A 178 -11.54 20.96 -14.27
CA SER A 178 -11.45 20.32 -12.95
C SER A 178 -11.10 18.83 -13.02
N ALA A 179 -11.59 18.11 -14.03
CA ALA A 179 -11.27 16.70 -14.22
C ALA A 179 -9.79 16.49 -14.59
N ARG A 180 -9.25 17.32 -15.47
CA ARG A 180 -7.84 17.32 -15.85
C ARG A 180 -6.94 17.74 -14.69
N ASP A 181 -7.29 18.86 -14.03
CA ASP A 181 -6.54 19.37 -12.87
C ASP A 181 -6.43 18.33 -11.75
N SER A 182 -7.51 17.58 -11.51
CA SER A 182 -7.51 16.52 -10.49
C SER A 182 -6.47 15.43 -10.79
N ARG A 183 -6.36 15.00 -12.07
CA ARG A 183 -5.38 13.96 -12.49
C ARG A 183 -3.95 14.48 -12.44
N ILE A 184 -3.74 15.71 -12.88
CA ILE A 184 -2.43 16.36 -12.79
C ILE A 184 -2.00 16.48 -11.32
N ARG A 185 -2.90 16.87 -10.41
CA ARG A 185 -2.59 16.94 -8.97
C ARG A 185 -2.19 15.58 -8.40
N ILE A 186 -2.84 14.49 -8.80
CA ILE A 186 -2.46 13.14 -8.38
C ILE A 186 -0.99 12.86 -8.78
N MET A 187 -0.62 13.15 -10.02
CA MET A 187 0.74 12.94 -10.48
C MET A 187 1.76 13.81 -9.75
N LEU A 188 1.43 15.08 -9.52
CA LEU A 188 2.26 15.99 -8.74
C LEU A 188 2.43 15.54 -7.28
N GLU A 189 1.38 14.99 -6.67
CA GLU A 189 1.48 14.38 -5.33
C GLU A 189 2.44 13.19 -5.34
N VAL A 190 2.34 12.30 -6.31
CA VAL A 190 3.24 11.13 -6.42
C VAL A 190 4.71 11.58 -6.51
N GLU A 191 5.00 12.58 -7.34
CA GLU A 191 6.36 13.14 -7.48
C GLU A 191 6.84 13.77 -6.18
N ALA A 192 6.01 14.61 -5.56
CA ALA A 192 6.36 15.28 -4.32
C ALA A 192 6.64 14.29 -3.19
N PHE A 193 5.82 13.26 -3.03
CA PHE A 193 6.03 12.23 -2.01
C PHE A 193 7.24 11.35 -2.30
N SER A 194 7.58 11.12 -3.57
CA SER A 194 8.83 10.43 -3.94
C SER A 194 10.05 11.25 -3.52
N ASP A 195 10.02 12.58 -3.71
CA ASP A 195 11.08 13.47 -3.25
C ASP A 195 11.17 13.54 -1.73
N ILE A 196 10.04 13.68 -1.04
CA ILE A 196 9.95 13.66 0.42
C ILE A 196 10.54 12.35 0.97
N HIS A 197 10.16 11.20 0.39
CA HIS A 197 10.66 9.90 0.83
C HIS A 197 12.17 9.79 0.69
N ARG A 198 12.73 10.23 -0.45
CA ARG A 198 14.18 10.25 -0.68
C ARG A 198 14.92 11.12 0.37
N ARG A 199 14.40 12.31 0.66
CA ARG A 199 14.96 13.21 1.68
C ARG A 199 14.86 12.60 3.08
N TRP A 200 13.74 11.98 3.41
CA TRP A 200 13.55 11.33 4.70
C TRP A 200 14.46 10.12 4.88
N LYS A 201 14.73 9.37 3.81
CA LYS A 201 15.72 8.28 3.85
C LYS A 201 17.12 8.80 4.23
N ASN A 202 17.50 9.98 3.76
CA ASN A 202 18.77 10.60 4.12
C ASN A 202 18.82 11.00 5.62
N LEU A 203 17.65 11.22 6.24
CA LEU A 203 17.52 11.44 7.69
C LEU A 203 17.38 10.15 8.50
N GLY A 204 17.61 9.00 7.87
CA GLY A 204 17.52 7.71 8.53
C GLY A 204 16.10 7.12 8.61
N TYR A 205 15.11 7.69 7.90
CA TYR A 205 13.75 7.14 7.84
C TYR A 205 13.78 5.71 7.27
N PRO A 206 13.41 4.69 8.07
CA PRO A 206 13.70 3.30 7.73
C PRO A 206 12.64 2.63 6.86
N PHE A 207 11.56 3.32 6.53
CA PHE A 207 10.48 2.77 5.72
C PHE A 207 10.93 2.62 4.26
N GLN A 208 10.61 1.46 3.67
CA GLN A 208 10.93 1.18 2.28
C GLN A 208 10.03 1.95 1.31
N HIS A 209 8.77 2.15 1.70
CA HIS A 209 7.74 2.81 0.89
C HIS A 209 7.06 3.91 1.67
N LEU A 210 6.69 4.98 0.98
CA LEU A 210 5.84 6.04 1.48
C LEU A 210 4.61 6.12 0.58
N VAL A 211 3.42 6.07 1.16
CA VAL A 211 2.17 6.26 0.40
C VAL A 211 2.16 7.68 -0.15
N PRO A 212 2.09 7.87 -1.48
CA PRO A 212 2.18 9.20 -2.10
C PRO A 212 0.86 9.96 -1.98
N SER A 213 0.47 10.26 -0.75
CA SER A 213 -0.79 10.94 -0.42
C SER A 213 -0.64 11.77 0.84
N LEU A 214 -1.41 12.86 0.91
CA LEU A 214 -1.53 13.69 2.12
C LEU A 214 -2.02 12.89 3.34
N ALA A 215 -2.68 11.74 3.12
CA ALA A 215 -3.06 10.83 4.21
C ALA A 215 -1.84 10.23 4.95
N THR A 216 -0.64 10.29 4.38
CA THR A 216 0.60 9.93 5.08
C THR A 216 0.82 10.75 6.35
N ALA A 217 0.35 12.00 6.40
CA ALA A 217 0.36 12.81 7.62
C ALA A 217 -0.49 12.23 8.77
N LEU A 218 -1.45 11.37 8.43
CA LEU A 218 -2.31 10.66 9.38
C LEU A 218 -1.85 9.21 9.64
N GLY A 219 -0.76 8.77 8.99
CA GLY A 219 -0.18 7.45 9.17
C GLY A 219 -0.66 6.39 8.19
N SER A 220 -1.10 6.76 6.97
CA SER A 220 -1.46 5.78 5.92
C SER A 220 -0.27 4.97 5.42
N SER A 221 0.96 5.46 5.62
CA SER A 221 2.16 4.69 5.28
C SER A 221 2.46 3.70 6.40
N GLY A 222 2.46 2.42 6.06
CA GLY A 222 2.82 1.33 6.96
C GLY A 222 4.13 0.68 6.56
N ASP A 223 4.82 0.11 7.55
CA ASP A 223 5.99 -0.74 7.36
C ASP A 223 6.06 -1.75 8.52
N ARG A 224 7.11 -2.55 8.55
CA ARG A 224 7.34 -3.53 9.62
C ARG A 224 7.41 -2.84 10.99
N PRO A 225 6.89 -3.44 12.05
CA PRO A 225 7.03 -2.92 13.41
C PRO A 225 8.48 -2.60 13.79
N ALA A 226 9.44 -3.39 13.31
CA ALA A 226 10.87 -3.15 13.50
C ALA A 226 11.35 -1.82 12.91
N ALA A 227 10.78 -1.37 11.77
CA ALA A 227 11.14 -0.08 11.18
C ALA A 227 10.67 1.10 12.04
N LEU A 228 9.50 0.98 12.70
CA LEU A 228 9.04 1.98 13.66
C LEU A 228 9.92 2.02 14.90
N ALA A 229 10.34 0.84 15.40
CA ALA A 229 11.26 0.76 16.54
C ALA A 229 12.63 1.37 16.18
N GLU A 230 13.14 1.09 14.97
CA GLU A 230 14.40 1.68 14.48
C GLU A 230 14.32 3.21 14.40
N LEU A 231 13.22 3.77 13.89
CA LEU A 231 13.00 5.22 13.85
C LEU A 231 12.96 5.81 15.26
N MET A 232 12.31 5.13 16.21
CA MET A 232 12.29 5.55 17.61
C MET A 232 13.70 5.51 18.22
N GLY A 233 14.49 4.48 17.88
CA GLY A 233 15.89 4.37 18.30
C GLY A 233 16.76 5.54 17.81
N ILE A 234 16.58 5.95 16.55
CA ILE A 234 17.29 7.13 15.99
C ILE A 234 16.94 8.40 16.78
N ILE A 235 15.65 8.61 17.07
CA ILE A 235 15.17 9.76 17.84
C ILE A 235 15.74 9.71 19.28
N GLN A 236 15.76 8.53 19.88
CA GLN A 236 16.21 8.33 21.26
C GLN A 236 17.73 8.49 21.40
N ASN A 237 18.48 8.12 20.36
CA ASN A 237 19.94 8.26 20.29
C ASN A 237 20.38 9.61 19.68
N ASP A 238 19.67 10.69 19.95
CA ASP A 238 20.01 12.05 19.50
C ASP A 238 20.26 12.17 17.99
N GLY A 239 19.51 11.41 17.19
CA GLY A 239 19.63 11.39 15.74
C GLY A 239 20.78 10.53 15.19
N ILE A 240 21.36 9.67 16.03
CA ILE A 240 22.37 8.69 15.63
C ILE A 240 21.67 7.35 15.36
N ARG A 241 21.78 6.86 14.15
CA ARG A 241 21.34 5.54 13.74
C ARG A 241 22.39 4.52 14.13
N GLN A 242 22.05 3.65 15.08
CA GLN A 242 22.87 2.52 15.47
C GLN A 242 22.58 1.31 14.57
N PRO A 243 23.55 0.45 14.27
CA PRO A 243 23.29 -0.83 13.64
C PRO A 243 22.41 -1.69 14.56
N VAL A 244 21.43 -2.39 13.95
CA VAL A 244 20.60 -3.33 14.70
C VAL A 244 21.43 -4.59 14.98
N LEU A 245 21.74 -4.82 16.24
CA LEU A 245 22.43 -6.02 16.72
C LEU A 245 21.38 -7.03 17.19
N ARG A 246 21.51 -8.27 16.74
CA ARG A 246 20.64 -9.40 17.14
C ARG A 246 21.41 -10.52 17.81
N ILE A 247 22.70 -10.57 17.56
CA ILE A 247 23.63 -11.58 18.08
C ILE A 247 24.86 -10.80 18.49
N ASP A 248 25.19 -10.86 19.76
CA ASP A 248 26.36 -10.20 20.34
C ASP A 248 27.58 -11.12 20.27
N GLU A 249 27.40 -12.41 20.57
CA GLU A 249 28.43 -13.42 20.59
C GLU A 249 27.93 -14.74 20.00
N LEU A 250 28.79 -15.44 19.29
CA LEU A 250 28.63 -16.85 18.92
C LEU A 250 29.65 -17.67 19.70
N HIS A 251 29.17 -18.60 20.51
CA HIS A 251 30.00 -19.48 21.33
C HIS A 251 29.85 -20.92 20.87
N PHE A 252 30.92 -21.49 20.32
CA PHE A 252 30.96 -22.85 19.79
C PHE A 252 31.79 -23.75 20.70
N ALA A 253 31.39 -25.01 20.78
CA ALA A 253 32.13 -26.10 21.43
C ALA A 253 32.58 -25.77 22.87
N ALA A 254 31.70 -25.11 23.66
CA ALA A 254 32.00 -24.72 25.03
C ALA A 254 32.51 -25.86 25.90
N GLY A 255 33.57 -25.63 26.66
CA GLY A 255 34.19 -26.61 27.55
C GLY A 255 34.99 -27.69 26.83
N THR A 256 35.31 -27.51 25.55
CA THR A 256 36.18 -28.44 24.77
C THR A 256 37.45 -27.73 24.30
N PRO A 257 38.48 -28.50 23.85
CA PRO A 257 39.70 -27.91 23.26
C PRO A 257 39.45 -27.09 22.01
N TYR A 258 38.26 -27.15 21.43
CA TYR A 258 37.84 -26.41 20.21
C TYR A 258 36.91 -25.25 20.53
N GLU A 259 36.85 -24.85 21.78
CA GLU A 259 36.01 -23.72 22.18
C GLU A 259 36.40 -22.46 21.39
N THR A 260 35.43 -21.89 20.73
CA THR A 260 35.60 -20.70 19.91
C THR A 260 34.51 -19.69 20.25
N ARG A 261 34.92 -18.46 20.55
CA ARG A 261 34.03 -17.32 20.73
C ARG A 261 34.26 -16.32 19.60
N VAL A 262 33.18 -15.93 18.95
CA VAL A 262 33.21 -14.91 17.92
C VAL A 262 32.37 -13.76 18.43
N GLU A 263 33.02 -12.70 18.89
CA GLU A 263 32.41 -11.48 19.33
C GLU A 263 32.32 -10.50 18.16
N ARG A 264 31.27 -9.71 18.15
CA ARG A 264 31.10 -8.69 17.13
C ARG A 264 31.84 -7.40 17.56
N GLU A 265 32.67 -6.88 16.68
CA GLU A 265 33.26 -5.57 16.89
C GLU A 265 32.17 -4.48 16.95
N PRO A 266 32.21 -3.57 17.94
CA PRO A 266 31.29 -2.44 18.00
C PRO A 266 31.45 -1.54 16.78
N HIS A 267 30.42 -1.42 15.97
CA HIS A 267 30.41 -0.46 14.87
C HIS A 267 29.78 0.84 15.36
N GLY A 268 30.47 1.95 15.20
CA GLY A 268 29.96 3.26 15.54
C GLY A 268 28.68 3.60 14.78
N GLY A 269 27.75 4.24 15.44
CA GLY A 269 26.51 4.73 14.82
C GLY A 269 26.79 5.88 13.84
N LYS A 270 25.88 6.08 12.89
CA LYS A 270 25.93 7.18 11.92
C LYS A 270 24.93 8.27 12.31
N ARG A 271 25.39 9.53 12.43
CA ARG A 271 24.47 10.66 12.57
C ARG A 271 23.67 10.85 11.30
N VAL A 272 22.35 10.77 11.41
CA VAL A 272 21.38 10.92 10.31
C VAL A 272 20.40 12.06 10.55
N MET A 273 20.29 12.54 11.78
CA MET A 273 19.43 13.65 12.18
C MET A 273 20.20 14.55 13.16
N GLN A 274 19.92 15.83 13.15
CA GLN A 274 20.49 16.76 14.14
C GLN A 274 19.91 16.49 15.53
N SER A 275 20.72 16.66 16.56
CA SER A 275 20.33 16.39 17.95
C SER A 275 19.15 17.26 18.41
N GLU A 276 19.10 18.50 17.96
CA GLU A 276 18.03 19.45 18.28
C GLU A 276 16.68 18.99 17.70
N VAL A 277 16.71 18.41 16.49
CA VAL A 277 15.51 17.84 15.86
C VAL A 277 15.05 16.59 16.63
N ALA A 278 15.99 15.72 17.01
CA ALA A 278 15.68 14.54 17.82
C ALA A 278 15.10 14.93 19.18
N ALA A 279 15.66 15.94 19.84
CA ALA A 279 15.17 16.48 21.11
C ALA A 279 13.75 17.05 20.99
N ALA A 280 13.49 17.83 19.93
CA ALA A 280 12.15 18.36 19.66
C ALA A 280 11.12 17.25 19.42
N LEU A 281 11.51 16.18 18.70
CA LEU A 281 10.65 15.01 18.47
C LEU A 281 10.38 14.24 19.77
N ARG A 282 11.38 14.00 20.63
CA ARG A 282 11.18 13.36 21.94
C ARG A 282 10.19 14.15 22.79
N ASN A 283 10.35 15.46 22.82
CA ASN A 283 9.44 16.33 23.59
C ASN A 283 7.99 16.25 23.06
N ALA A 284 7.81 16.31 21.74
CA ALA A 284 6.49 16.14 21.13
C ALA A 284 5.88 14.76 21.38
N LEU A 285 6.70 13.70 21.41
CA LEU A 285 6.27 12.34 21.69
C LEU A 285 5.91 12.14 23.17
N SER A 286 6.58 12.82 24.11
CA SER A 286 6.23 12.79 25.54
C SER A 286 4.84 13.37 25.80
N GLN A 287 4.45 14.43 25.09
CA GLN A 287 3.11 15.02 25.22
C GLN A 287 1.97 14.03 24.89
N VAL A 288 2.23 13.00 24.10
CA VAL A 288 1.24 11.94 23.80
C VAL A 288 0.90 11.12 25.03
N VAL A 289 1.86 10.97 25.98
CA VAL A 289 1.67 10.30 27.27
C VAL A 289 1.18 11.29 28.32
N GLU A 290 1.67 12.51 28.33
CA GLU A 290 1.31 13.51 29.33
C GLU A 290 -0.17 13.94 29.26
N GLY A 291 -0.69 14.19 28.06
CA GLY A 291 -2.05 14.67 27.86
C GLY A 291 -2.77 14.09 26.64
N GLY A 292 -2.11 13.18 25.89
CA GLY A 292 -2.62 12.67 24.63
C GLY A 292 -3.26 11.29 24.71
N THR A 293 -3.20 10.58 23.59
CA THR A 293 -3.88 9.28 23.38
C THR A 293 -3.28 8.13 24.20
N ALA A 294 -2.08 8.28 24.76
CA ALA A 294 -1.43 7.30 25.62
C ALA A 294 -1.37 7.73 27.10
N ARG A 295 -2.16 8.71 27.53
CA ARG A 295 -2.17 9.26 28.91
C ARG A 295 -2.34 8.21 30.02
N ARG A 296 -2.91 7.04 29.72
CA ARG A 296 -3.06 5.95 30.68
C ARG A 296 -1.74 5.33 31.14
N LEU A 297 -0.62 5.66 30.48
CA LEU A 297 0.73 5.24 30.86
C LEU A 297 1.39 6.23 31.85
N GLN A 298 0.81 7.39 32.06
CA GLN A 298 1.36 8.39 32.95
C GLN A 298 1.53 7.80 34.38
N GLY A 299 2.74 7.94 34.94
CA GLY A 299 3.07 7.40 36.25
C GLY A 299 3.13 5.87 36.37
N THR A 300 3.03 5.13 35.24
CA THR A 300 3.01 3.65 35.25
C THR A 300 4.40 3.05 35.49
N PHE A 301 5.45 3.67 34.94
CA PHE A 301 6.83 3.18 35.06
C PHE A 301 7.60 4.04 36.05
N GLN A 302 7.88 3.45 37.20
CA GLN A 302 8.65 4.07 38.29
C GLN A 302 9.87 3.21 38.57
N LEU A 303 10.98 3.86 38.84
CA LEU A 303 12.21 3.23 39.31
C LEU A 303 12.10 2.94 40.83
N GLN A 304 12.99 2.09 41.36
CA GLN A 304 13.01 1.72 42.76
C GLN A 304 13.22 2.92 43.67
N ASP A 305 13.90 3.96 43.20
CA ASP A 305 14.10 5.23 43.93
C ASP A 305 12.86 6.14 43.92
N GLY A 306 11.75 5.71 43.30
CA GLY A 306 10.50 6.45 43.24
C GLY A 306 10.41 7.45 42.06
N HIS A 307 11.48 7.63 41.30
CA HIS A 307 11.44 8.50 40.11
C HIS A 307 10.63 7.87 38.98
N SER A 308 9.74 8.65 38.37
CA SER A 308 9.04 8.25 37.20
C SER A 308 9.92 8.36 35.96
N LEU A 309 9.95 7.30 35.12
CA LEU A 309 10.62 7.35 33.83
C LEU A 309 9.91 8.30 32.87
N THR A 310 10.69 9.03 32.10
CA THR A 310 10.16 9.79 30.96
C THR A 310 9.66 8.82 29.88
N LEU A 311 8.41 8.97 29.51
CA LEU A 311 7.78 8.16 28.47
C LEU A 311 7.31 9.02 27.32
N GLY A 312 7.37 8.46 26.15
CA GLY A 312 6.78 9.08 24.97
C GLY A 312 6.48 8.06 23.90
N GLY A 313 5.76 8.48 22.88
CA GLY A 313 5.43 7.59 21.79
C GLY A 313 4.36 8.12 20.86
N LYS A 314 3.95 7.29 19.88
CA LYS A 314 2.89 7.63 18.94
C LYS A 314 1.95 6.43 18.76
N THR A 315 0.67 6.71 18.88
CA THR A 315 -0.40 5.74 18.66
C THR A 315 -0.87 5.79 17.21
N GLY A 316 -1.26 4.64 16.65
CA GLY A 316 -1.86 4.52 15.33
C GLY A 316 -2.95 3.45 15.31
N THR A 317 -4.05 3.73 14.62
CA THR A 317 -5.11 2.74 14.35
C THR A 317 -5.38 2.73 12.86
N GLY A 318 -5.33 1.55 12.25
CA GLY A 318 -5.65 1.33 10.85
C GLY A 318 -6.84 0.37 10.70
N ASP A 319 -7.85 0.81 9.99
CA ASP A 319 -8.94 -0.02 9.47
C ASP A 319 -8.84 0.03 7.94
N ASN A 320 -8.01 -0.86 7.40
CA ASN A 320 -7.75 -0.89 5.97
C ASN A 320 -8.87 -1.65 5.26
N ARG A 321 -9.55 -0.96 4.35
CA ARG A 321 -10.71 -1.48 3.61
C ARG A 321 -10.55 -1.26 2.12
N ILE A 322 -11.10 -2.16 1.33
CA ILE A 322 -11.35 -1.93 -0.10
C ILE A 322 -12.80 -1.49 -0.23
N GLU A 323 -13.00 -0.31 -0.80
CA GLU A 323 -14.31 0.25 -1.04
C GLU A 323 -14.58 0.39 -2.54
N SER A 324 -15.77 -0.04 -2.95
CA SER A 324 -16.28 0.23 -4.29
C SER A 324 -17.21 1.44 -4.19
N VAL A 325 -16.90 2.46 -4.97
CA VAL A 325 -17.63 3.74 -4.92
C VAL A 325 -18.40 3.90 -6.23
N GLY A 326 -19.69 4.16 -6.13
CA GLY A 326 -20.57 4.42 -7.25
C GLY A 326 -20.68 5.88 -7.62
N ALA A 327 -21.63 6.20 -8.50
CA ALA A 327 -21.92 7.57 -8.91
C ALA A 327 -22.24 8.45 -7.71
N GLY A 328 -21.67 9.67 -7.69
CA GLY A 328 -21.87 10.63 -6.59
C GLY A 328 -21.06 10.33 -5.33
N GLY A 329 -20.08 9.42 -5.37
CA GLY A 329 -19.22 9.13 -4.23
C GLY A 329 -19.84 8.20 -3.18
N ARG A 330 -21.00 7.58 -3.46
CA ARG A 330 -21.64 6.64 -2.55
C ARG A 330 -20.87 5.32 -2.51
N VAL A 331 -20.48 4.87 -1.31
CA VAL A 331 -19.90 3.53 -1.13
C VAL A 331 -20.96 2.47 -1.42
N ILE A 332 -20.69 1.61 -2.42
CA ILE A 332 -21.55 0.49 -2.82
C ILE A 332 -21.19 -0.76 -2.00
N SER A 333 -19.90 -1.00 -1.82
CA SER A 333 -19.41 -2.11 -1.01
C SER A 333 -18.15 -1.71 -0.27
N SER A 334 -17.97 -2.25 0.92
CA SER A 334 -16.78 -2.05 1.74
C SER A 334 -16.37 -3.40 2.33
N ARG A 335 -15.10 -3.78 2.18
CA ARG A 335 -14.55 -5.05 2.66
C ARG A 335 -13.26 -4.80 3.43
N ALA A 336 -13.18 -5.30 4.66
CA ALA A 336 -11.96 -5.23 5.43
C ALA A 336 -10.82 -6.03 4.77
N MET A 337 -9.65 -5.43 4.75
CA MET A 337 -8.38 -6.04 4.33
C MET A 337 -7.56 -6.46 5.54
N ASN A 338 -7.50 -5.62 6.53
CA ASN A 338 -6.89 -5.89 7.82
C ASN A 338 -7.26 -4.79 8.81
N ARG A 339 -7.09 -5.10 10.09
CA ARG A 339 -7.16 -4.14 11.18
C ARG A 339 -5.84 -4.14 11.93
N THR A 340 -5.31 -2.96 12.17
CA THR A 340 -4.05 -2.73 12.89
C THR A 340 -4.23 -1.73 14.01
N ALA A 341 -3.51 -1.94 15.10
CA ALA A 341 -3.34 -0.94 16.13
C ALA A 341 -1.90 -0.98 16.62
N THR A 342 -1.22 0.15 16.62
CA THR A 342 0.21 0.22 16.91
C THR A 342 0.47 1.31 17.94
N PHE A 343 1.40 1.04 18.83
CA PHE A 343 2.02 2.02 19.69
C PHE A 343 3.54 1.86 19.60
N VAL A 344 4.21 2.87 19.06
CA VAL A 344 5.66 2.99 19.09
C VAL A 344 6.03 3.89 20.26
N PHE A 345 7.02 3.50 21.07
CA PHE A 345 7.29 4.15 22.34
C PHE A 345 8.76 4.14 22.72
N PHE A 346 9.11 5.02 23.65
CA PHE A 346 10.33 4.93 24.42
C PHE A 346 10.01 4.96 25.93
N LEU A 347 10.88 4.32 26.72
CA LEU A 347 10.85 4.23 28.18
C LEU A 347 12.21 4.64 28.72
N GLY A 348 12.28 5.81 29.34
CA GLY A 348 13.54 6.38 29.81
C GLY A 348 14.53 6.62 28.67
N PRO A 349 15.84 6.74 28.97
CA PRO A 349 16.84 7.13 27.98
C PRO A 349 17.28 6.00 27.03
N ARG A 350 17.07 4.73 27.38
CA ARG A 350 17.69 3.60 26.69
C ARG A 350 16.75 2.60 26.06
N HIS A 351 15.49 2.56 26.48
CA HIS A 351 14.54 1.54 26.04
C HIS A 351 13.52 2.12 25.06
N TYR A 352 13.27 1.42 23.99
CA TYR A 352 12.27 1.78 23.02
C TYR A 352 11.73 0.53 22.31
N GLY A 353 10.56 0.64 21.72
CA GLY A 353 9.94 -0.48 21.05
C GLY A 353 8.67 -0.15 20.33
N THR A 354 8.06 -1.20 19.79
CA THR A 354 6.77 -1.13 19.09
C THR A 354 5.91 -2.31 19.51
N LEU A 355 4.67 -2.03 19.89
CA LEU A 355 3.62 -3.03 20.07
C LEU A 355 2.58 -2.88 18.97
N THR A 356 2.27 -3.98 18.29
CA THR A 356 1.29 -3.99 17.21
C THR A 356 0.31 -5.14 17.37
N ALA A 357 -0.99 -4.82 17.40
CA ALA A 357 -2.07 -5.78 17.21
C ALA A 357 -2.47 -5.80 15.73
N PHE A 358 -2.61 -6.98 15.15
CA PHE A 358 -2.92 -7.15 13.74
C PHE A 358 -3.87 -8.31 13.51
N VAL A 359 -4.94 -8.06 12.75
CA VAL A 359 -5.87 -9.08 12.27
C VAL A 359 -5.97 -8.98 10.75
N PRO A 360 -5.53 -10.00 10.00
CA PRO A 360 -5.60 -10.01 8.55
C PRO A 360 -6.99 -10.39 8.02
N GLY A 361 -7.27 -9.99 6.77
CA GLY A 361 -8.40 -10.48 5.99
C GLY A 361 -9.77 -10.05 6.53
N ARG A 362 -10.78 -10.81 6.17
CA ARG A 362 -12.19 -10.53 6.53
C ARG A 362 -12.48 -10.66 8.03
N ASP A 363 -11.68 -11.42 8.74
CA ASP A 363 -11.83 -11.56 10.20
C ASP A 363 -11.64 -10.23 10.92
N ALA A 364 -10.96 -9.28 10.29
CA ALA A 364 -10.82 -7.92 10.81
C ALA A 364 -12.17 -7.22 11.09
N GLU A 365 -13.24 -7.61 10.40
CA GLU A 365 -14.59 -7.04 10.62
C GLU A 365 -15.17 -7.37 11.99
N ARG A 366 -14.70 -8.44 12.63
CA ARG A 366 -15.15 -8.88 13.96
C ARG A 366 -14.49 -8.11 15.11
N PHE A 367 -13.49 -7.29 14.81
CA PHE A 367 -12.69 -6.61 15.80
C PHE A 367 -12.85 -5.10 15.72
N THR A 368 -12.95 -4.46 16.87
CA THR A 368 -13.12 -3.00 17.01
C THR A 368 -12.02 -2.34 17.82
N PHE A 369 -10.93 -3.09 18.14
CA PHE A 369 -9.83 -2.55 18.94
C PHE A 369 -9.19 -1.33 18.25
N THR A 370 -8.66 -0.44 19.07
CA THR A 370 -7.93 0.76 18.65
C THR A 370 -6.51 0.72 19.24
N SER A 371 -5.73 1.75 18.95
CA SER A 371 -4.41 1.94 19.56
C SER A 371 -4.42 1.97 21.11
N ALA A 372 -5.59 2.03 21.74
CA ALA A 372 -5.73 1.83 23.17
C ALA A 372 -5.29 0.42 23.61
N LEU A 373 -5.43 -0.59 22.75
CA LEU A 373 -5.03 -1.96 23.06
C LEU A 373 -3.52 -2.11 23.28
N PRO A 374 -2.62 -1.78 22.33
CA PRO A 374 -1.18 -1.88 22.56
C PRO A 374 -0.69 -0.97 23.71
N VAL A 375 -1.32 0.18 23.95
CA VAL A 375 -1.02 1.01 25.12
C VAL A 375 -1.38 0.30 26.42
N GLN A 376 -2.54 -0.38 26.47
CA GLN A 376 -2.95 -1.14 27.64
C GLN A 376 -2.07 -2.37 27.88
N VAL A 377 -1.65 -3.05 26.80
CA VAL A 377 -0.71 -4.16 26.89
C VAL A 377 0.61 -3.69 27.50
N LEU A 378 1.19 -2.58 27.02
CA LEU A 378 2.41 -2.02 27.58
C LEU A 378 2.23 -1.68 29.07
N LYS A 379 1.08 -1.12 29.46
CA LYS A 379 0.77 -0.86 30.89
C LYS A 379 0.79 -2.14 31.72
N GLY A 380 0.18 -3.22 31.19
CA GLY A 380 0.17 -4.53 31.86
C GLY A 380 1.54 -5.19 31.95
N MET A 381 2.46 -4.85 31.04
CA MET A 381 3.84 -5.33 31.04
C MET A 381 4.75 -4.59 32.03
N ALA A 382 4.31 -3.49 32.65
CA ALA A 382 5.15 -2.67 33.52
C ALA A 382 5.83 -3.45 34.64
N PRO A 383 5.16 -4.36 35.38
CA PRO A 383 5.82 -5.13 36.46
C PRO A 383 6.92 -6.07 35.89
N ILE A 384 6.75 -6.57 34.66
CA ILE A 384 7.71 -7.46 34.03
C ILE A 384 8.92 -6.66 33.54
N LEU A 385 8.71 -5.46 33.03
CA LEU A 385 9.75 -4.62 32.45
C LEU A 385 10.55 -3.86 33.53
N ALA A 386 9.94 -3.54 34.68
CA ALA A 386 10.55 -2.71 35.71
C ALA A 386 11.99 -3.12 36.09
N PRO A 387 12.34 -4.42 36.30
CA PRO A 387 13.70 -4.81 36.67
C PRO A 387 14.75 -4.46 35.60
N TYR A 388 14.35 -4.39 34.33
CA TYR A 388 15.24 -4.10 33.19
C TYR A 388 15.40 -2.60 32.91
N LEU A 389 14.56 -1.79 33.52
CA LEU A 389 14.57 -0.33 33.33
C LEU A 389 15.46 0.38 34.35
N GLU A 390 15.91 -0.31 35.42
CA GLU A 390 16.78 0.23 36.43
C GLU A 390 18.15 0.63 35.88
N PRO A 391 18.75 1.73 36.35
CA PRO A 391 20.12 2.09 35.99
C PRO A 391 21.09 0.98 36.43
N GLY A 392 21.90 0.47 35.49
CA GLY A 392 22.87 -0.59 35.80
C GLY A 392 22.30 -2.02 35.72
N SER A 393 21.00 -2.18 35.42
CA SER A 393 20.49 -3.52 35.11
C SER A 393 21.23 -4.12 33.91
N SER A 394 21.81 -5.32 34.09
CA SER A 394 22.39 -6.08 33.00
C SER A 394 21.29 -6.46 32.03
N THR A 395 21.61 -6.45 30.74
CA THR A 395 20.73 -7.02 29.74
C THR A 395 20.63 -8.54 29.94
N LEU A 396 19.54 -9.16 29.51
CA LEU A 396 19.23 -10.61 29.68
C LEU A 396 20.36 -11.58 29.28
N CYS A 397 21.38 -11.11 28.58
CA CYS A 397 22.53 -11.91 28.17
C CYS A 397 23.46 -12.33 29.32
N ASP A 398 23.40 -11.66 30.47
CA ASP A 398 24.28 -11.95 31.63
C ASP A 398 23.70 -12.98 32.60
N THR A 399 22.49 -13.47 32.38
CA THR A 399 21.91 -14.51 33.23
C THR A 399 22.10 -15.88 32.55
N PRO A 400 23.02 -16.73 33.02
CA PRO A 400 23.09 -18.09 32.50
C PRO A 400 21.76 -18.79 32.80
N MET A 401 21.05 -19.19 31.76
CA MET A 401 19.86 -20.03 31.92
C MET A 401 20.26 -21.29 32.67
N SER A 402 19.80 -21.45 33.88
CA SER A 402 19.98 -22.66 34.68
C SER A 402 19.43 -23.85 33.85
N THR A 403 20.28 -24.81 33.56
CA THR A 403 19.96 -26.06 32.85
C THR A 403 18.82 -26.88 33.47
N ALA A 404 18.35 -26.48 34.65
CA ALA A 404 17.25 -27.15 35.38
C ALA A 404 15.84 -26.85 34.80
N GLN A 405 15.66 -25.87 33.88
CA GLN A 405 14.35 -25.52 33.32
C GLN A 405 14.05 -26.14 31.95
N ILE A 406 15.00 -26.83 31.34
CA ILE A 406 14.80 -27.47 30.00
C ILE A 406 14.17 -28.87 30.11
N SER A 407 14.07 -29.46 31.32
CA SER A 407 13.56 -30.81 31.53
C SER A 407 12.06 -30.94 31.79
N ARG A 408 11.29 -29.86 31.65
CA ARG A 408 9.82 -29.91 31.83
C ARG A 408 9.10 -29.02 30.81
N ARG A 409 9.09 -29.47 29.56
CA ARG A 409 8.00 -29.22 28.62
C ARG A 409 8.00 -30.27 27.53
#